data_2d75b8e85930a6277a8501e02289acd0
#
_entry.id   2d75b8e85930a6277a8501e02289acd0
#
_cell.length_a   1.000
_cell.length_b   1.000
_cell.length_c   1.000
_cell.angle_alpha   90.00
_cell.angle_beta   90.00
_cell.angle_gamma   90.00
#
_symmetry.space_group_name_H-M   'P 1'
#
loop_
_entity.id
_entity.type
_entity.pdbx_description
1 polymer ?
#
loop_
_entity_poly.entity_id
_entity_poly.type
_entity_poly.pdbx_seq_one_letter_code
_entity_poly.pdbx_strand_id
1 'polypeptide(L)'
;MMPDPEIGAGILTMGKPMKTTAPELLGLGRLDTPIGVALLVSDEDDVLCALDWEDYESRMRELLRLQHGAIVLEDRPAPRDIRSALSAYFNGDFDALRTIKWRLGGTPFQRKVWTALAKIPPGTTMSYGALAATLGAPKAMRAVGHAIGANPISVVIPCHRLIGADGSLVKYGGGLHRKRWLLAHEGVVLGEVANA
;
A
#
# COMPACT_ATOMS: atom_id res chain seq x y z
N MET A 1 -29.55 5.28 -18.37
CA MET A 1 -28.44 6.02 -17.73
C MET A 1 -28.43 5.57 -16.27
N MET A 2 -27.71 4.50 -15.98
CA MET A 2 -27.58 3.96 -14.61
C MET A 2 -26.45 4.71 -13.90
N PRO A 3 -26.60 5.07 -12.62
CA PRO A 3 -25.51 5.70 -11.88
C PRO A 3 -24.38 4.69 -11.66
N ASP A 4 -23.12 5.16 -11.85
CA ASP A 4 -21.90 4.44 -11.51
C ASP A 4 -21.94 3.95 -10.06
N PRO A 5 -21.58 2.69 -9.80
CA PRO A 5 -21.37 2.24 -8.43
C PRO A 5 -20.17 3.02 -7.86
N GLU A 6 -20.42 3.83 -6.83
CA GLU A 6 -19.34 4.43 -6.03
C GLU A 6 -18.39 3.33 -5.58
N ILE A 7 -17.22 3.30 -6.22
CA ILE A 7 -16.11 2.41 -5.84
C ILE A 7 -15.65 2.90 -4.48
N GLY A 8 -16.07 2.21 -3.43
CA GLY A 8 -15.67 2.48 -2.05
C GLY A 8 -14.14 2.40 -1.92
N ALA A 9 -13.47 3.54 -2.16
CA ALA A 9 -12.10 3.72 -1.73
C ALA A 9 -12.11 3.65 -0.20
N GLY A 10 -11.20 2.87 0.40
CA GLY A 10 -11.02 2.82 1.84
C GLY A 10 -11.07 4.23 2.44
N ILE A 11 -11.70 4.40 3.59
CA ILE A 11 -11.99 5.71 4.17
C ILE A 11 -10.67 6.43 4.44
N LEU A 12 -10.32 7.38 3.56
CA LEU A 12 -9.19 8.28 3.75
C LEU A 12 -9.53 9.22 4.92
N THR A 13 -8.93 8.99 6.08
CA THR A 13 -9.04 9.94 7.18
C THR A 13 -8.00 11.05 6.98
N MET A 14 -8.47 12.30 6.96
CA MET A 14 -7.60 13.48 6.92
C MET A 14 -6.80 13.54 8.23
N GLY A 15 -5.48 13.39 8.13
CA GLY A 15 -4.59 13.48 9.29
C GLY A 15 -4.70 14.82 10.00
N LYS A 16 -4.65 14.80 11.34
CA LYS A 16 -4.51 16.02 12.20
C LYS A 16 -3.35 16.88 11.69
N PRO A 17 -3.47 18.22 11.72
CA PRO A 17 -2.36 19.09 11.33
C PRO A 17 -1.18 18.88 12.28
N MET A 18 0.00 18.59 11.73
CA MET A 18 1.25 18.40 12.47
C MET A 18 1.65 19.72 13.16
N LYS A 19 1.48 19.79 14.48
CA LYS A 19 2.24 20.64 15.41
C LYS A 19 2.16 20.03 16.81
N THR A 20 2.92 18.98 17.06
CA THR A 20 3.28 18.58 18.41
C THR A 20 4.78 18.32 18.46
N THR A 21 5.45 18.89 19.44
CA THR A 21 6.88 18.67 19.74
C THR A 21 7.16 17.27 20.33
N ALA A 22 6.12 16.54 20.72
CA ALA A 22 6.21 15.18 21.23
C ALA A 22 6.15 14.16 20.07
N PRO A 23 6.93 13.05 20.18
CA PRO A 23 6.85 11.94 19.22
C PRO A 23 5.44 11.38 19.15
N GLU A 24 5.01 11.02 17.96
CA GLU A 24 3.74 10.29 17.75
C GLU A 24 3.90 8.84 18.21
N LEU A 25 3.00 8.37 19.08
CA LEU A 25 3.01 6.99 19.56
C LEU A 25 2.15 6.12 18.62
N LEU A 26 2.78 5.10 18.04
CA LEU A 26 2.13 4.16 17.13
C LEU A 26 2.34 2.72 17.62
N GLY A 27 1.34 1.86 17.43
CA GLY A 27 1.44 0.46 17.75
C GLY A 27 2.00 -0.34 16.58
N LEU A 28 2.93 -1.26 16.87
CA LEU A 28 3.50 -2.21 15.92
C LEU A 28 3.00 -3.61 16.22
N GLY A 29 2.17 -4.14 15.35
CA GLY A 29 1.70 -5.52 15.40
C GLY A 29 2.27 -6.38 14.28
N ARG A 30 2.18 -7.70 14.44
CA ARG A 30 2.63 -8.69 13.46
C ARG A 30 1.47 -9.58 13.05
N LEU A 31 1.47 -10.00 11.80
CA LEU A 31 0.50 -10.93 11.23
C LEU A 31 1.23 -11.93 10.32
N ASP A 32 1.10 -13.21 10.62
CA ASP A 32 1.55 -14.28 9.73
C ASP A 32 0.70 -14.31 8.47
N THR A 33 1.36 -14.36 7.31
CA THR A 33 0.69 -14.42 6.00
C THR A 33 1.36 -15.48 5.13
N PRO A 34 0.72 -15.93 4.03
CA PRO A 34 1.33 -16.88 3.09
C PRO A 34 2.65 -16.43 2.46
N ILE A 35 2.97 -15.13 2.54
CA ILE A 35 4.17 -14.53 1.91
C ILE A 35 5.12 -13.89 2.93
N GLY A 36 5.01 -14.29 4.20
CA GLY A 36 5.87 -13.86 5.30
C GLY A 36 5.13 -13.05 6.35
N VAL A 37 5.86 -12.62 7.38
CA VAL A 37 5.31 -11.84 8.48
C VAL A 37 5.09 -10.40 8.04
N ALA A 38 3.83 -9.95 8.08
CA ALA A 38 3.47 -8.56 7.86
C ALA A 38 3.60 -7.75 9.15
N LEU A 39 4.24 -6.60 9.08
CA LEU A 39 4.31 -5.59 10.12
C LEU A 39 3.20 -4.57 9.90
N LEU A 40 2.36 -4.38 10.91
CA LEU A 40 1.18 -3.52 10.86
C LEU A 40 1.36 -2.38 11.87
N VAL A 41 1.45 -1.16 11.37
CA VAL A 41 1.57 0.02 12.24
C VAL A 41 0.26 0.78 12.24
N SER A 42 -0.31 0.99 13.44
CA SER A 42 -1.58 1.71 13.61
C SER A 42 -1.48 2.76 14.70
N ASP A 43 -2.32 3.79 14.62
CA ASP A 43 -2.45 4.82 15.65
C ASP A 43 -3.40 4.40 16.79
N GLU A 44 -3.69 5.34 17.68
CA GLU A 44 -4.57 5.14 18.84
C GLU A 44 -6.04 4.87 18.48
N ASP A 45 -6.45 5.28 17.28
CA ASP A 45 -7.81 5.09 16.74
C ASP A 45 -7.92 3.84 15.85
N ASP A 46 -6.92 2.93 15.92
CA ASP A 46 -6.83 1.72 15.10
C ASP A 46 -6.77 1.97 13.59
N VAL A 47 -6.32 3.16 13.17
CA VAL A 47 -6.15 3.52 11.76
C VAL A 47 -4.76 3.06 11.28
N LEU A 48 -4.71 2.31 10.18
CA LEU A 48 -3.48 1.79 9.60
C LEU A 48 -2.61 2.93 9.04
N CYS A 49 -1.36 3.03 9.52
CA CYS A 49 -0.37 4.02 9.09
C CYS A 49 0.73 3.41 8.21
N ALA A 50 1.07 2.14 8.45
CA ALA A 50 2.00 1.40 7.60
C ALA A 50 1.69 -0.10 7.59
N LEU A 51 2.00 -0.73 6.45
CA LEU A 51 2.08 -2.17 6.27
C LEU A 51 3.31 -2.47 5.42
N ASP A 52 4.24 -3.22 5.99
CA ASP A 52 5.41 -3.74 5.29
C ASP A 52 5.75 -5.15 5.80
N TRP A 53 6.88 -5.68 5.43
CA TRP A 53 7.31 -7.04 5.75
C TRP A 53 8.43 -7.01 6.77
N GLU A 54 8.53 -8.03 7.63
CA GLU A 54 9.53 -8.12 8.70
C GLU A 54 10.96 -7.99 8.16
N ASP A 55 11.26 -8.60 7.02
CA ASP A 55 12.55 -8.48 6.32
C ASP A 55 12.79 -7.09 5.69
N TYR A 56 11.79 -6.20 5.69
CA TYR A 56 11.85 -4.81 5.24
C TYR A 56 11.55 -3.79 6.36
N GLU A 57 11.63 -4.21 7.63
CA GLU A 57 11.33 -3.34 8.78
C GLU A 57 12.12 -2.04 8.78
N SER A 58 13.42 -2.08 8.46
CA SER A 58 14.27 -0.87 8.39
C SER A 58 13.74 0.14 7.39
N ARG A 59 13.26 -0.33 6.22
CA ARG A 59 12.61 0.52 5.21
C ARG A 59 11.31 1.12 5.74
N MET A 60 10.48 0.32 6.39
CA MET A 60 9.21 0.77 6.99
C MET A 60 9.45 1.89 8.01
N ARG A 61 10.40 1.70 8.93
CA ARG A 61 10.76 2.69 9.96
C ARG A 61 11.25 4.00 9.33
N GLU A 62 12.07 3.93 8.29
CA GLU A 62 12.54 5.13 7.58
C GLU A 62 11.39 5.85 6.86
N LEU A 63 10.49 5.14 6.19
CA LEU A 63 9.32 5.74 5.55
C LEU A 63 8.39 6.41 6.57
N LEU A 64 8.15 5.77 7.71
CA LEU A 64 7.36 6.37 8.79
C LEU A 64 8.01 7.65 9.30
N ARG A 65 9.33 7.63 9.57
CA ARG A 65 10.08 8.82 10.01
C ARG A 65 9.97 9.97 9.01
N LEU A 66 10.09 9.68 7.72
CA LEU A 66 9.99 10.68 6.64
C LEU A 66 8.59 11.26 6.49
N GLN A 67 7.57 10.47 6.80
CA GLN A 67 6.17 10.82 6.55
C GLN A 67 5.45 11.39 7.77
N HIS A 68 5.84 10.98 8.98
CA HIS A 68 5.21 11.36 10.24
C HIS A 68 6.13 12.19 11.17
N GLY A 69 7.43 12.25 10.87
CA GLY A 69 8.41 12.91 11.75
C GLY A 69 8.86 12.01 12.89
N ALA A 70 8.97 12.58 14.11
CA ALA A 70 9.35 11.80 15.29
C ALA A 70 8.21 10.85 15.69
N ILE A 71 8.53 9.55 15.74
CA ILE A 71 7.59 8.50 16.15
C ILE A 71 8.22 7.59 17.19
N VAL A 72 7.38 6.98 18.02
CA VAL A 72 7.72 5.86 18.90
C VAL A 72 6.84 4.69 18.51
N LEU A 73 7.45 3.52 18.27
CA LEU A 73 6.73 2.28 17.99
C LEU A 73 6.70 1.42 19.26
N GLU A 74 5.50 1.06 19.70
CA GLU A 74 5.28 0.12 20.79
C GLU A 74 4.75 -1.21 20.24
N ASP A 75 5.35 -2.30 20.66
CA ASP A 75 4.83 -3.64 20.33
C ASP A 75 3.45 -3.83 20.96
N ARG A 76 2.44 -4.01 20.12
CA ARG A 76 1.07 -4.34 20.54
C ARG A 76 0.38 -5.20 19.48
N PRO A 77 -0.62 -6.02 19.85
CA PRO A 77 -1.41 -6.74 18.86
C PRO A 77 -1.99 -5.77 17.82
N ALA A 78 -1.86 -6.10 16.53
CA ALA A 78 -2.51 -5.30 15.50
C ALA A 78 -4.04 -5.32 15.68
N PRO A 79 -4.75 -4.23 15.32
CA PRO A 79 -6.20 -4.13 15.47
C PRO A 79 -6.92 -5.30 14.81
N ARG A 80 -7.96 -5.80 15.49
CA ARG A 80 -8.70 -6.99 15.05
C ARG A 80 -9.25 -6.83 13.64
N ASP A 81 -9.84 -5.69 13.34
CA ASP A 81 -10.50 -5.46 12.05
C ASP A 81 -9.48 -5.46 10.90
N ILE A 82 -8.29 -4.87 11.12
CA ILE A 82 -7.20 -4.90 10.14
C ILE A 82 -6.72 -6.35 9.92
N ARG A 83 -6.49 -7.10 11.00
CA ARG A 83 -6.07 -8.50 10.90
C ARG A 83 -7.11 -9.35 10.19
N SER A 84 -8.39 -9.18 10.52
CA SER A 84 -9.49 -9.94 9.90
C SER A 84 -9.61 -9.63 8.42
N ALA A 85 -9.53 -8.36 8.02
CA ALA A 85 -9.60 -7.96 6.62
C ALA A 85 -8.42 -8.47 5.79
N LEU A 86 -7.19 -8.41 6.33
CA LEU A 86 -6.01 -8.98 5.68
C LEU A 86 -6.09 -10.49 5.57
N SER A 87 -6.53 -11.18 6.62
CA SER A 87 -6.72 -12.63 6.58
C SER A 87 -7.78 -13.03 5.54
N ALA A 88 -8.89 -12.30 5.45
CA ALA A 88 -9.91 -12.52 4.43
C ALA A 88 -9.35 -12.31 3.02
N TYR A 89 -8.57 -11.25 2.79
CA TYR A 89 -7.88 -11.01 1.51
C TYR A 89 -6.98 -12.20 1.12
N PHE A 90 -6.13 -12.67 2.03
CA PHE A 90 -5.26 -13.81 1.76
C PHE A 90 -6.01 -15.14 1.58
N ASN A 91 -7.28 -15.20 1.96
CA ASN A 91 -8.20 -16.32 1.70
C ASN A 91 -9.10 -16.09 0.45
N GLY A 92 -8.85 -15.03 -0.34
CA GLY A 92 -9.52 -14.77 -1.61
C GLY A 92 -10.68 -13.78 -1.57
N ASP A 93 -11.01 -13.18 -0.43
CA ASP A 93 -11.96 -12.06 -0.34
C ASP A 93 -11.22 -10.74 -0.59
N PHE A 94 -11.06 -10.39 -1.85
CA PHE A 94 -10.31 -9.20 -2.24
C PHE A 94 -10.98 -7.88 -1.87
N ASP A 95 -12.28 -7.87 -1.63
CA ASP A 95 -13.03 -6.68 -1.22
C ASP A 95 -12.83 -6.36 0.26
N ALA A 96 -12.41 -7.32 1.08
CA ALA A 96 -12.19 -7.12 2.50
C ALA A 96 -11.21 -5.97 2.81
N LEU A 97 -10.21 -5.72 1.97
CA LEU A 97 -9.26 -4.62 2.16
C LEU A 97 -9.90 -3.23 2.13
N ARG A 98 -11.08 -3.09 1.52
CA ARG A 98 -11.81 -1.81 1.46
C ARG A 98 -12.36 -1.36 2.81
N THR A 99 -12.47 -2.28 3.76
CA THR A 99 -12.95 -1.98 5.11
C THR A 99 -11.87 -1.39 6.00
N ILE A 100 -10.59 -1.51 5.62
CA ILE A 100 -9.46 -1.02 6.40
C ILE A 100 -9.43 0.52 6.32
N LYS A 101 -9.52 1.16 7.49
CA LYS A 101 -9.24 2.59 7.62
C LYS A 101 -7.74 2.81 7.60
N TRP A 102 -7.29 3.75 6.82
CA TRP A 102 -5.86 4.09 6.73
C TRP A 102 -5.65 5.59 6.56
N ARG A 103 -4.50 6.06 6.98
CA ARG A 103 -4.07 7.45 6.77
C ARG A 103 -2.67 7.51 6.18
N LEU A 104 -2.42 8.56 5.44
CA LEU A 104 -1.17 8.80 4.73
C LEU A 104 -0.49 10.06 5.25
N GLY A 105 0.79 9.91 5.55
CA GLY A 105 1.74 11.02 5.61
C GLY A 105 2.21 11.43 4.21
N GLY A 106 3.44 11.92 4.12
CA GLY A 106 4.09 12.27 2.87
C GLY A 106 3.60 13.54 2.20
N THR A 107 4.13 13.83 1.02
CA THR A 107 3.82 15.05 0.26
C THR A 107 2.44 14.99 -0.40
N PRO A 108 1.83 16.14 -0.78
CA PRO A 108 0.57 16.15 -1.52
C PRO A 108 0.62 15.33 -2.81
N PHE A 109 1.76 15.34 -3.53
CA PHE A 109 1.94 14.54 -4.74
C PHE A 109 1.96 13.04 -4.45
N GLN A 110 2.69 12.61 -3.41
CA GLN A 110 2.71 11.21 -2.99
C GLN A 110 1.31 10.73 -2.62
N ARG A 111 0.58 11.48 -1.80
CA ARG A 111 -0.81 11.14 -1.44
C ARG A 111 -1.72 11.03 -2.66
N LYS A 112 -1.58 11.93 -3.64
CA LYS A 112 -2.33 11.86 -4.90
C LYS A 112 -2.02 10.56 -5.67
N VAL A 113 -0.75 10.16 -5.75
CA VAL A 113 -0.34 8.90 -6.38
C VAL A 113 -0.92 7.69 -5.65
N TRP A 114 -0.80 7.64 -4.32
CA TRP A 114 -1.28 6.50 -3.52
C TRP A 114 -2.80 6.37 -3.54
N THR A 115 -3.53 7.49 -3.50
CA THR A 115 -5.00 7.49 -3.66
C THR A 115 -5.42 6.97 -5.04
N ALA A 116 -4.66 7.28 -6.09
CA ALA A 116 -4.93 6.72 -7.41
C ALA A 116 -4.62 5.21 -7.48
N LEU A 117 -3.54 4.76 -6.83
CA LEU A 117 -3.21 3.33 -6.71
C LEU A 117 -4.32 2.54 -6.03
N ALA A 118 -4.88 3.08 -4.94
CA ALA A 118 -5.94 2.41 -4.17
C ALA A 118 -7.21 2.14 -4.99
N LYS A 119 -7.36 2.81 -6.14
CA LYS A 119 -8.50 2.61 -7.06
C LYS A 119 -8.29 1.50 -8.09
N ILE A 120 -7.08 0.96 -8.22
CA ILE A 120 -6.81 -0.14 -9.15
C ILE A 120 -7.44 -1.41 -8.59
N PRO A 121 -8.41 -2.06 -9.30
CA PRO A 121 -9.11 -3.22 -8.76
C PRO A 121 -8.20 -4.46 -8.68
N PRO A 122 -8.51 -5.44 -7.83
CA PRO A 122 -7.88 -6.76 -7.85
C PRO A 122 -8.00 -7.41 -9.23
N GLY A 123 -7.02 -8.25 -9.58
CA GLY A 123 -7.00 -8.95 -10.85
C GLY A 123 -6.67 -8.08 -12.06
N THR A 124 -6.39 -6.78 -11.87
CA THR A 124 -6.00 -5.88 -12.94
C THR A 124 -4.61 -5.32 -12.72
N THR A 125 -3.95 -4.96 -13.81
CA THR A 125 -2.64 -4.31 -13.78
C THR A 125 -2.65 -3.00 -14.55
N MET A 126 -1.74 -2.11 -14.21
CA MET A 126 -1.57 -0.83 -14.88
C MET A 126 -0.09 -0.54 -15.08
N SER A 127 0.29 0.13 -16.16
CA SER A 127 1.67 0.60 -16.32
C SER A 127 1.92 1.90 -15.56
N TYR A 128 3.19 2.16 -15.23
CA TYR A 128 3.59 3.43 -14.59
C TYR A 128 3.23 4.64 -15.46
N GLY A 129 3.33 4.49 -16.79
CA GLY A 129 2.96 5.55 -17.73
C GLY A 129 1.46 5.82 -17.74
N ALA A 130 0.64 4.76 -17.72
CA ALA A 130 -0.82 4.89 -17.64
C ALA A 130 -1.24 5.58 -16.34
N LEU A 131 -0.65 5.21 -15.19
CA LEU A 131 -0.92 5.88 -13.92
C LEU A 131 -0.50 7.37 -13.98
N ALA A 132 0.66 7.69 -14.55
CA ALA A 132 1.10 9.07 -14.70
C ALA A 132 0.13 9.89 -15.58
N ALA A 133 -0.41 9.28 -16.64
CA ALA A 133 -1.41 9.91 -17.51
C ALA A 133 -2.72 10.18 -16.75
N THR A 134 -3.24 9.22 -15.97
CA THR A 134 -4.46 9.42 -15.15
C THR A 134 -4.30 10.50 -14.10
N LEU A 135 -3.07 10.75 -13.64
CA LEU A 135 -2.75 11.84 -12.72
C LEU A 135 -2.63 13.21 -13.39
N GLY A 136 -2.76 13.29 -14.73
CA GLY A 136 -2.55 14.50 -15.51
C GLY A 136 -1.06 14.92 -15.59
N ALA A 137 -0.14 13.99 -15.34
CA ALA A 137 1.29 14.25 -15.27
C ALA A 137 2.10 13.23 -16.11
N PRO A 138 1.82 13.05 -17.43
CA PRO A 138 2.43 11.98 -18.23
C PRO A 138 3.95 12.09 -18.33
N LYS A 139 4.52 13.29 -18.17
CA LYS A 139 5.97 13.52 -18.17
C LYS A 139 6.63 13.26 -16.81
N ALA A 140 5.84 13.01 -15.75
CA ALA A 140 6.34 12.85 -14.37
C ALA A 140 6.60 11.39 -13.97
N MET A 141 6.83 10.47 -14.90
CA MET A 141 7.01 9.03 -14.63
C MET A 141 8.05 8.72 -13.54
N ARG A 142 9.19 9.46 -13.53
CA ARG A 142 10.21 9.28 -12.47
C ARG A 142 9.68 9.67 -11.08
N ALA A 143 8.95 10.79 -10.99
CA ALA A 143 8.36 11.26 -9.74
C ALA A 143 7.25 10.30 -9.26
N VAL A 144 6.44 9.78 -10.19
CA VAL A 144 5.44 8.73 -9.90
C VAL A 144 6.13 7.47 -9.39
N GLY A 145 7.17 6.99 -10.08
CA GLY A 145 7.95 5.83 -9.64
C GLY A 145 8.56 6.01 -8.24
N HIS A 146 9.07 7.20 -7.93
CA HIS A 146 9.60 7.52 -6.60
C HIS A 146 8.48 7.51 -5.54
N ALA A 147 7.33 8.11 -5.83
CA ALA A 147 6.18 8.09 -4.93
C ALA A 147 5.68 6.65 -4.66
N ILE A 148 5.65 5.81 -5.69
CA ILE A 148 5.29 4.38 -5.57
C ILE A 148 6.29 3.64 -4.69
N GLY A 149 7.60 3.89 -4.86
CA GLY A 149 8.66 3.30 -4.03
C GLY A 149 8.57 3.72 -2.55
N ALA A 150 7.95 4.86 -2.26
CA ALA A 150 7.73 5.37 -0.91
C ALA A 150 6.33 5.00 -0.35
N ASN A 151 5.58 4.09 -0.99
CA ASN A 151 4.30 3.62 -0.48
C ASN A 151 4.46 3.00 0.91
N PRO A 152 3.79 3.55 1.95
CA PRO A 152 3.94 3.05 3.32
C PRO A 152 3.03 1.86 3.63
N ILE A 153 1.97 1.63 2.85
CA ILE A 153 0.93 0.65 3.16
C ILE A 153 0.83 -0.38 2.03
N SER A 154 1.79 -1.30 2.01
CA SER A 154 1.84 -2.40 1.04
C SER A 154 0.52 -3.20 1.05
N VAL A 155 0.16 -3.83 -0.05
CA VAL A 155 -1.07 -4.63 -0.26
C VAL A 155 -2.34 -3.79 -0.28
N VAL A 156 -2.66 -3.05 0.79
CA VAL A 156 -3.86 -2.19 0.89
C VAL A 156 -3.81 -1.06 -0.14
N ILE A 157 -2.63 -0.44 -0.30
CA ILE A 157 -2.35 0.45 -1.44
C ILE A 157 -1.56 -0.37 -2.47
N PRO A 158 -2.21 -0.87 -3.53
CA PRO A 158 -1.76 -2.01 -4.31
C PRO A 158 -0.68 -1.66 -5.34
N CYS A 159 0.49 -1.17 -4.89
CA CYS A 159 1.60 -0.89 -5.79
C CYS A 159 2.14 -2.15 -6.50
N HIS A 160 1.81 -3.36 -6.02
CA HIS A 160 2.07 -4.61 -6.72
C HIS A 160 1.33 -4.74 -8.06
N ARG A 161 0.18 -4.04 -8.25
CA ARG A 161 -0.59 -4.03 -9.52
C ARG A 161 0.03 -3.17 -10.62
N LEU A 162 1.15 -2.48 -10.33
CA LEU A 162 1.89 -1.74 -11.35
C LEU A 162 2.97 -2.61 -11.99
N ILE A 163 2.98 -2.66 -13.32
CA ILE A 163 3.92 -3.44 -14.12
C ILE A 163 4.61 -2.54 -15.15
N GLY A 164 5.65 -3.04 -15.81
CA GLY A 164 6.26 -2.39 -16.96
C GLY A 164 5.27 -2.24 -18.10
N ALA A 165 5.52 -1.33 -19.03
CA ALA A 165 4.69 -1.17 -20.23
C ALA A 165 4.74 -2.41 -21.15
N ASP A 166 5.80 -3.18 -21.04
CA ASP A 166 6.04 -4.46 -21.72
C ASP A 166 5.48 -5.66 -20.95
N GLY A 167 4.77 -5.44 -19.82
CA GLY A 167 4.25 -6.49 -18.95
C GLY A 167 5.25 -7.03 -17.94
N SER A 168 6.50 -6.56 -17.94
CA SER A 168 7.54 -7.03 -17.01
C SER A 168 7.26 -6.63 -15.57
N LEU A 169 7.71 -7.48 -14.63
CA LEU A 169 7.68 -7.16 -13.21
C LEU A 169 8.83 -6.21 -12.88
N VAL A 170 8.50 -4.97 -12.63
CA VAL A 170 9.45 -3.97 -12.14
C VAL A 170 9.47 -3.92 -10.61
N LYS A 171 10.46 -3.23 -10.03
CA LYS A 171 10.73 -3.16 -8.59
C LYS A 171 9.46 -3.06 -7.73
N TYR A 172 9.49 -3.76 -6.60
CA TYR A 172 8.45 -3.73 -5.56
C TYR A 172 9.13 -3.59 -4.19
N GLY A 173 8.59 -2.74 -3.33
CA GLY A 173 9.17 -2.46 -2.01
C GLY A 173 9.28 -3.69 -1.10
N GLY A 174 8.34 -4.61 -1.19
CA GLY A 174 8.34 -5.88 -0.45
C GLY A 174 9.00 -7.06 -1.17
N GLY A 175 9.77 -6.81 -2.26
CA GLY A 175 10.45 -7.87 -3.02
C GLY A 175 9.60 -8.45 -4.16
N LEU A 176 10.26 -8.77 -5.30
CA LEU A 176 9.57 -9.24 -6.52
C LEU A 176 8.85 -10.58 -6.33
N HIS A 177 9.34 -11.45 -5.44
CA HIS A 177 8.68 -12.71 -5.12
C HIS A 177 7.27 -12.50 -4.55
N ARG A 178 7.10 -11.53 -3.63
CA ARG A 178 5.80 -11.16 -3.08
C ARG A 178 4.91 -10.50 -4.12
N LYS A 179 5.45 -9.64 -4.97
CA LYS A 179 4.71 -9.04 -6.07
C LYS A 179 4.13 -10.09 -7.00
N ARG A 180 4.96 -11.07 -7.40
CA ARG A 180 4.52 -12.18 -8.25
C ARG A 180 3.41 -12.98 -7.58
N TRP A 181 3.58 -13.32 -6.31
CA TRP A 181 2.58 -14.06 -5.54
C TRP A 181 1.26 -13.30 -5.44
N LEU A 182 1.29 -12.00 -5.08
CA LEU A 182 0.08 -11.16 -4.94
C LEU A 182 -0.68 -11.05 -6.26
N LEU A 183 0.02 -10.84 -7.38
CA LEU A 183 -0.61 -10.80 -8.70
C LEU A 183 -1.26 -12.14 -9.07
N ALA A 184 -0.55 -13.25 -8.86
CA ALA A 184 -1.10 -14.58 -9.11
C ALA A 184 -2.29 -14.89 -8.19
N HIS A 185 -2.22 -14.51 -6.91
CA HIS A 185 -3.30 -14.65 -5.95
C HIS A 185 -4.57 -13.89 -6.40
N GLU A 186 -4.41 -12.71 -6.98
CA GLU A 186 -5.49 -11.92 -7.55
C GLU A 186 -5.94 -12.39 -8.95
N GLY A 187 -5.41 -13.51 -9.44
CA GLY A 187 -5.80 -14.10 -10.74
C GLY A 187 -5.14 -13.46 -11.96
N VAL A 188 -4.11 -12.63 -11.77
CA VAL A 188 -3.35 -12.08 -12.90
C VAL A 188 -2.44 -13.14 -13.49
N VAL A 189 -2.65 -13.48 -14.75
CA VAL A 189 -1.74 -14.33 -15.51
C VAL A 189 -0.59 -13.47 -16.02
N LEU A 190 0.59 -13.66 -15.43
CA LEU A 190 1.82 -13.03 -15.92
C LEU A 190 2.29 -13.83 -17.14
N GLY A 191 2.45 -13.18 -18.29
CA GLY A 191 3.09 -13.81 -19.44
C GLY A 191 4.48 -14.33 -19.05
N GLU A 192 4.92 -15.43 -19.62
CA GLU A 192 6.30 -15.89 -19.49
C GLU A 192 7.24 -14.82 -20.03
N VAL A 193 7.77 -14.00 -19.13
CA VAL A 193 8.92 -13.17 -19.48
C VAL A 193 10.10 -14.13 -19.52
N ALA A 194 10.59 -14.41 -20.74
CA ALA A 194 11.80 -15.19 -20.93
C ALA A 194 12.87 -14.64 -19.99
N ASN A 195 13.36 -15.49 -19.08
CA ASN A 195 14.55 -15.22 -18.29
C ASN A 195 15.72 -15.05 -19.25
N ALA A 196 16.13 -13.82 -19.50
CA ALA A 196 17.40 -13.51 -20.13
C ALA A 196 18.39 -13.09 -19.03
#